data_34ead17ddb0c71675645fbfc22006948
#
_entry.id   34ead17ddb0c71675645fbfc22006948
#
_cell.length_a   1.000
_cell.length_b   1.000
_cell.length_c   1.000
_cell.angle_alpha   90.00
_cell.angle_beta   90.00
_cell.angle_gamma   90.00
#
_symmetry.space_group_name_H-M   'P 1'
#
loop_
_entity.id
_entity.type
_entity.pdbx_description
1 polymer ?
#
loop_
_entity_poly.entity_id
_entity_poly.type
_entity_poly.pdbx_seq_one_letter_code
_entity_poly.pdbx_strand_id
1 'polypeptide(L)'
;GGRSLLAVVGKRGAAMLARVDTQSGRVEELTPADREVIAGTGTADGKRWALTMGDPTTPGDLVLFDTETRALKKLYGPNDALRSGIQLGRVEEFWYPSFDGRRIQGWIMKPPDFTPARRYPLVLNIHGGPHAAFGAAFMHEFQVLAGAGYVVLYTNPRGSTTYGQEFGNIIQYRYPGDDYRDLMAGVDEVVKRGYVDAKRMSVCGGSGGGLLTNWTITHTDRFAAAVTDRCVSEWISFYYSTDFTLF
;
A
#
# COMPACT_ATOMS: atom_id res chain seq x y z
N GLY A 1 -11.61 -30.37 -16.96
CA GLY A 1 -10.23 -30.33 -16.56
C GLY A 1 -9.62 -29.00 -16.98
N GLY A 2 -9.56 -28.05 -16.04
CA GLY A 2 -9.11 -26.71 -16.34
C GLY A 2 -7.60 -26.66 -16.57
N ARG A 3 -7.19 -26.16 -17.73
CA ARG A 3 -5.78 -25.83 -18.01
C ARG A 3 -5.37 -24.49 -17.40
N SER A 4 -6.31 -23.73 -16.85
CA SER A 4 -6.01 -22.44 -16.22
C SER A 4 -6.94 -22.17 -15.05
N LEU A 5 -6.45 -21.40 -14.10
CA LEU A 5 -7.19 -20.81 -12.99
C LEU A 5 -7.30 -19.31 -13.21
N LEU A 6 -8.41 -18.73 -12.74
CA LEU A 6 -8.55 -17.28 -12.61
C LEU A 6 -8.46 -16.96 -11.12
N ALA A 7 -7.56 -16.04 -10.75
CA ALA A 7 -7.28 -15.70 -9.37
C ALA A 7 -6.91 -14.21 -9.27
N VAL A 8 -7.11 -13.63 -8.11
CA VAL A 8 -6.54 -12.32 -7.79
C VAL A 8 -5.10 -12.53 -7.34
N VAL A 9 -4.17 -11.85 -7.98
CA VAL A 9 -2.74 -11.91 -7.66
C VAL A 9 -2.22 -10.53 -7.28
N GLY A 10 -1.37 -10.50 -6.25
CA GLY A 10 -0.69 -9.28 -5.81
C GLY A 10 0.67 -9.12 -6.52
N LYS A 11 0.92 -7.95 -7.10
CA LYS A 11 2.21 -7.62 -7.71
C LYS A 11 2.48 -6.11 -7.61
N ARG A 12 3.59 -5.75 -6.97
CA ARG A 12 4.07 -4.36 -6.84
C ARG A 12 2.99 -3.40 -6.33
N GLY A 13 2.33 -3.77 -5.23
CA GLY A 13 1.27 -2.96 -4.63
C GLY A 13 -0.05 -2.93 -5.40
N ALA A 14 -0.21 -3.70 -6.47
CA ALA A 14 -1.48 -3.87 -7.18
C ALA A 14 -2.08 -5.25 -6.91
N ALA A 15 -3.41 -5.33 -6.88
CA ALA A 15 -4.15 -6.60 -6.85
C ALA A 15 -4.93 -6.72 -8.16
N MET A 16 -4.60 -7.73 -8.96
CA MET A 16 -5.10 -7.88 -10.33
C MET A 16 -5.77 -9.24 -10.51
N LEU A 17 -6.85 -9.30 -11.29
CA LEU A 17 -7.31 -10.56 -11.83
C LEU A 17 -6.27 -11.09 -12.82
N ALA A 18 -5.87 -12.32 -12.65
CA ALA A 18 -4.90 -12.99 -13.50
C ALA A 18 -5.35 -14.39 -13.91
N ARG A 19 -4.88 -14.85 -15.04
CA ARG A 19 -4.99 -16.23 -15.49
C ARG A 19 -3.68 -16.95 -15.20
N VAL A 20 -3.76 -18.06 -14.49
CA VAL A 20 -2.60 -18.91 -14.17
C VAL A 20 -2.74 -20.21 -14.93
N ASP A 21 -1.78 -20.52 -15.79
CA ASP A 21 -1.67 -21.82 -16.45
C ASP A 21 -1.27 -22.89 -15.45
N THR A 22 -2.08 -23.93 -15.30
CA THR A 22 -1.90 -24.94 -14.24
C THR A 22 -0.73 -25.90 -14.48
N GLN A 23 -0.21 -25.97 -15.70
CA GLN A 23 0.91 -26.84 -16.05
C GLN A 23 2.24 -26.12 -15.93
N SER A 24 2.32 -24.90 -16.48
CA SER A 24 3.56 -24.12 -16.52
C SER A 24 3.74 -23.15 -15.38
N GLY A 25 2.67 -22.84 -14.62
CA GLY A 25 2.66 -21.78 -13.62
C GLY A 25 2.71 -20.36 -14.22
N ARG A 26 2.62 -20.20 -15.52
CA ARG A 26 2.64 -18.89 -16.19
C ARG A 26 1.44 -18.05 -15.73
N VAL A 27 1.75 -16.84 -15.28
CA VAL A 27 0.74 -15.86 -14.86
C VAL A 27 0.56 -14.81 -15.96
N GLU A 28 -0.69 -14.61 -16.39
CA GLU A 28 -1.11 -13.60 -17.34
C GLU A 28 -2.02 -12.60 -16.63
N GLU A 29 -1.56 -11.36 -16.44
CA GLU A 29 -2.33 -10.28 -15.83
C GLU A 29 -3.48 -9.88 -16.76
N LEU A 30 -4.71 -9.84 -16.25
CA LEU A 30 -5.91 -9.57 -17.04
C LEU A 30 -6.42 -8.15 -16.84
N THR A 31 -6.34 -7.61 -15.64
CA THR A 31 -6.78 -6.25 -15.30
C THR A 31 -5.58 -5.29 -15.14
N PRO A 32 -5.79 -3.97 -15.32
CA PRO A 32 -4.72 -2.98 -15.13
C PRO A 32 -4.13 -2.99 -13.71
N ALA A 33 -2.86 -2.58 -13.59
CA ALA A 33 -2.12 -2.50 -12.33
C ALA A 33 -2.25 -1.14 -11.60
N ASP A 34 -2.95 -0.16 -12.18
CA ASP A 34 -3.19 1.17 -11.62
C ASP A 34 -4.41 1.21 -10.66
N ARG A 35 -5.00 0.05 -10.42
CA ARG A 35 -6.17 -0.12 -9.55
C ARG A 35 -6.16 -1.50 -8.89
N GLU A 36 -7.03 -1.67 -7.92
CA GLU A 36 -7.13 -2.88 -7.13
C GLU A 36 -8.42 -3.65 -7.46
N VAL A 37 -8.29 -4.95 -7.70
CA VAL A 37 -9.42 -5.89 -7.66
C VAL A 37 -9.61 -6.32 -6.21
N ILE A 38 -10.65 -5.80 -5.57
CA ILE A 38 -10.96 -6.05 -4.15
C ILE A 38 -11.65 -7.41 -3.99
N ALA A 39 -12.61 -7.69 -4.87
CA ALA A 39 -13.35 -8.94 -4.88
C ALA A 39 -13.91 -9.21 -6.28
N GLY A 40 -14.34 -10.43 -6.53
CA GLY A 40 -14.98 -10.75 -7.79
C GLY A 40 -15.59 -12.13 -7.85
N THR A 41 -16.55 -12.28 -8.75
CA THR A 41 -17.16 -13.56 -9.12
C THR A 41 -17.30 -13.65 -10.63
N GLY A 42 -17.10 -14.84 -11.19
CA GLY A 42 -17.14 -15.07 -12.63
C GLY A 42 -18.23 -16.03 -13.05
N THR A 43 -18.57 -15.97 -14.34
CA THR A 43 -19.41 -16.98 -14.99
C THR A 43 -18.68 -18.33 -15.02
N ALA A 44 -19.42 -19.43 -15.12
CA ALA A 44 -18.87 -20.79 -15.13
C ALA A 44 -17.87 -21.05 -16.29
N ASP A 45 -18.02 -20.35 -17.40
CA ASP A 45 -17.09 -20.38 -18.54
C ASP A 45 -15.85 -19.46 -18.36
N GLY A 46 -15.82 -18.68 -17.26
CA GLY A 46 -14.74 -17.75 -16.95
C GLY A 46 -14.64 -16.51 -17.84
N LYS A 47 -15.61 -16.28 -18.74
CA LYS A 47 -15.52 -15.21 -19.73
C LYS A 47 -15.91 -13.84 -19.17
N ARG A 48 -16.85 -13.78 -18.24
CA ARG A 48 -17.33 -12.53 -17.64
C ARG A 48 -17.18 -12.56 -16.14
N TRP A 49 -16.77 -11.41 -15.59
CA TRP A 49 -16.57 -11.24 -14.15
C TRP A 49 -17.28 -9.97 -13.68
N ALA A 50 -18.00 -10.11 -12.58
CA ALA A 50 -18.41 -8.96 -11.78
C ALA A 50 -17.31 -8.72 -10.74
N LEU A 51 -16.64 -7.58 -10.85
CA LEU A 51 -15.53 -7.20 -9.99
C LEU A 51 -15.89 -5.98 -9.15
N THR A 52 -15.48 -5.98 -7.90
CA THR A 52 -15.35 -4.74 -7.14
C THR A 52 -13.93 -4.23 -7.35
N MET A 53 -13.82 -3.05 -7.97
CA MET A 53 -12.52 -2.44 -8.28
C MET A 53 -12.42 -1.05 -7.68
N GLY A 54 -11.27 -0.75 -7.08
CA GLY A 54 -10.93 0.55 -6.53
C GLY A 54 -9.64 1.12 -7.10
N ASP A 55 -9.39 2.37 -6.81
CA ASP A 55 -8.12 3.08 -7.02
C ASP A 55 -7.94 4.11 -5.88
N PRO A 56 -6.81 4.83 -5.79
CA PRO A 56 -6.58 5.76 -4.67
C PRO A 56 -7.65 6.86 -4.50
N THR A 57 -8.53 7.05 -5.49
CA THR A 57 -9.63 8.03 -5.46
C THR A 57 -11.01 7.39 -5.52
N THR A 58 -11.08 6.08 -5.68
CA THR A 58 -12.33 5.32 -5.85
C THR A 58 -12.37 4.18 -4.81
N PRO A 59 -13.23 4.27 -3.77
CA PRO A 59 -13.30 3.25 -2.71
C PRO A 59 -13.67 1.85 -3.20
N GLY A 60 -14.40 1.77 -4.29
CA GLY A 60 -14.81 0.51 -4.92
C GLY A 60 -16.05 0.72 -5.77
N ASP A 61 -15.95 0.41 -7.04
CA ASP A 61 -17.05 0.40 -8.01
C ASP A 61 -17.34 -1.04 -8.44
N LEU A 62 -18.60 -1.34 -8.73
CA LEU A 62 -18.97 -2.59 -9.38
C LEU A 62 -18.71 -2.47 -10.88
N VAL A 63 -17.91 -3.38 -11.41
CA VAL A 63 -17.41 -3.37 -12.78
C VAL A 63 -17.69 -4.73 -13.43
N LEU A 64 -18.23 -4.75 -14.62
CA LEU A 64 -18.25 -5.94 -15.48
C LEU A 64 -16.94 -5.99 -16.27
N PHE A 65 -16.26 -7.11 -16.17
CA PHE A 65 -15.02 -7.37 -16.90
C PHE A 65 -15.21 -8.56 -17.87
N ASP A 66 -14.77 -8.39 -19.10
CA ASP A 66 -14.73 -9.44 -20.11
C ASP A 66 -13.30 -9.92 -20.32
N THR A 67 -13.04 -11.21 -20.08
CA THR A 67 -11.67 -11.77 -20.10
C THR A 67 -11.11 -11.97 -21.51
N GLU A 68 -11.94 -11.95 -22.55
CA GLU A 68 -11.50 -12.10 -23.95
C GLU A 68 -11.13 -10.74 -24.55
N THR A 69 -11.99 -9.74 -24.36
CA THR A 69 -11.77 -8.39 -24.90
C THR A 69 -11.01 -7.47 -23.99
N ARG A 70 -10.84 -7.85 -22.70
CA ARG A 70 -10.27 -7.01 -21.64
C ARG A 70 -11.08 -5.75 -21.32
N ALA A 71 -12.32 -5.68 -21.80
CA ALA A 71 -13.19 -4.53 -21.60
C ALA A 71 -13.65 -4.46 -20.13
N LEU A 72 -13.55 -3.26 -19.55
CA LEU A 72 -14.07 -2.91 -18.23
C LEU A 72 -15.28 -1.98 -18.43
N LYS A 73 -16.43 -2.35 -17.87
CA LYS A 73 -17.66 -1.54 -17.89
C LYS A 73 -18.13 -1.30 -16.46
N LYS A 74 -18.08 -0.06 -16.00
CA LYS A 74 -18.67 0.31 -14.72
C LYS A 74 -20.18 0.07 -14.77
N LEU A 75 -20.70 -0.66 -13.80
CA LEU A 75 -22.12 -0.93 -13.62
C LEU A 75 -22.73 -0.05 -12.54
N TYR A 76 -22.01 0.17 -11.44
CA TYR A 76 -22.51 0.94 -10.31
C TYR A 76 -21.35 1.52 -9.48
N GLY A 77 -21.49 2.78 -9.08
CA GLY A 77 -20.56 3.48 -8.18
C GLY A 77 -21.30 3.95 -6.93
N PRO A 78 -21.26 3.21 -5.83
CA PRO A 78 -22.01 3.54 -4.62
C PRO A 78 -21.62 4.91 -4.02
N ASN A 79 -20.40 5.35 -4.28
CA ASN A 79 -19.84 6.59 -3.75
C ASN A 79 -19.81 7.76 -4.76
N ASP A 80 -20.37 7.61 -5.96
CA ASP A 80 -20.29 8.64 -7.01
C ASP A 80 -20.90 9.98 -6.58
N ALA A 81 -22.08 9.95 -5.95
CA ALA A 81 -22.74 11.15 -5.47
C ALA A 81 -21.90 11.90 -4.42
N LEU A 82 -21.32 11.18 -3.46
CA LEU A 82 -20.44 11.76 -2.44
C LEU A 82 -19.17 12.33 -3.08
N ARG A 83 -18.51 11.56 -3.95
CA ARG A 83 -17.26 11.96 -4.61
C ARG A 83 -17.42 13.18 -5.51
N SER A 84 -18.58 13.39 -6.11
CA SER A 84 -18.83 14.58 -6.94
C SER A 84 -18.80 15.89 -6.15
N GLY A 85 -19.01 15.83 -4.83
CA GLY A 85 -19.04 17.01 -3.94
C GLY A 85 -17.75 17.26 -3.16
N ILE A 86 -16.72 16.40 -3.30
CA ILE A 86 -15.47 16.51 -2.53
C ILE A 86 -14.25 16.52 -3.44
N GLN A 87 -13.20 17.17 -2.97
CA GLN A 87 -11.89 17.14 -3.62
C GLN A 87 -10.98 16.15 -2.87
N LEU A 88 -10.47 15.17 -3.58
CA LEU A 88 -9.58 14.15 -3.03
C LEU A 88 -8.11 14.49 -3.30
N GLY A 89 -7.24 14.05 -2.39
CA GLY A 89 -5.79 14.09 -2.55
C GLY A 89 -5.33 13.26 -3.75
N ARG A 90 -4.29 13.73 -4.42
CA ARG A 90 -3.70 13.05 -5.57
C ARG A 90 -2.54 12.19 -5.14
N VAL A 91 -2.50 10.96 -5.65
CA VAL A 91 -1.43 10.00 -5.37
C VAL A 91 -0.41 10.00 -6.50
N GLU A 92 0.86 10.01 -6.12
CA GLU A 92 2.01 9.84 -6.99
C GLU A 92 2.78 8.61 -6.54
N GLU A 93 2.93 7.61 -7.41
CA GLU A 93 3.82 6.47 -7.19
C GLU A 93 5.25 6.86 -7.52
N PHE A 94 6.22 6.36 -6.74
CA PHE A 94 7.63 6.53 -7.02
C PHE A 94 8.46 5.35 -6.51
N TRP A 95 9.67 5.23 -7.04
CA TRP A 95 10.65 4.23 -6.63
C TRP A 95 11.94 4.91 -6.21
N TYR A 96 12.51 4.48 -5.11
CA TYR A 96 13.75 5.05 -4.59
C TYR A 96 14.74 3.96 -4.19
N PRO A 97 16.05 4.22 -4.25
CA PRO A 97 17.05 3.31 -3.72
C PRO A 97 17.11 3.40 -2.20
N SER A 98 17.15 2.26 -1.53
CA SER A 98 17.50 2.20 -0.13
C SER A 98 19.02 2.26 0.07
N PHE A 99 19.48 2.18 1.30
CA PHE A 99 20.88 2.29 1.70
C PHE A 99 21.82 1.27 1.03
N ASP A 100 21.28 0.12 0.63
CA ASP A 100 22.00 -0.99 -0.03
C ASP A 100 21.73 -1.05 -1.54
N GLY A 101 21.09 -0.02 -2.11
CA GLY A 101 20.72 0.07 -3.52
C GLY A 101 19.45 -0.67 -3.89
N ARG A 102 18.79 -1.37 -2.96
CA ARG A 102 17.51 -2.03 -3.18
C ARG A 102 16.44 -1.01 -3.54
N ARG A 103 15.67 -1.32 -4.58
CA ARG A 103 14.57 -0.47 -5.02
C ARG A 103 13.35 -0.69 -4.15
N ILE A 104 12.87 0.38 -3.53
CA ILE A 104 11.67 0.40 -2.68
C ILE A 104 10.59 1.21 -3.39
N GLN A 105 9.37 0.70 -3.39
CA GLN A 105 8.18 1.38 -3.92
C GLN A 105 7.52 2.19 -2.82
N GLY A 106 7.10 3.40 -3.17
CA GLY A 106 6.35 4.27 -2.29
C GLY A 106 5.34 5.11 -3.04
N TRP A 107 4.46 5.72 -2.29
CA TRP A 107 3.45 6.65 -2.78
C TRP A 107 3.41 7.88 -1.92
N ILE A 108 3.09 8.99 -2.56
CA ILE A 108 2.88 10.27 -1.91
C ILE A 108 1.47 10.72 -2.23
N MET A 109 0.63 10.82 -1.22
CA MET A 109 -0.66 11.49 -1.37
C MET A 109 -0.49 12.96 -1.00
N LYS A 110 -0.85 13.84 -1.93
CA LYS A 110 -0.75 15.30 -1.80
C LYS A 110 -2.11 15.90 -1.49
N PRO A 111 -2.17 16.99 -0.71
CA PRO A 111 -3.41 17.75 -0.51
C PRO A 111 -4.13 18.08 -1.82
N PRO A 112 -5.47 18.22 -1.82
CA PRO A 112 -6.22 18.59 -3.04
C PRO A 112 -5.76 19.91 -3.65
N ASP A 113 -5.39 20.89 -2.80
CA ASP A 113 -4.91 22.24 -3.18
C ASP A 113 -3.37 22.32 -3.22
N PHE A 114 -2.69 21.20 -3.42
CA PHE A 114 -1.23 21.16 -3.43
C PHE A 114 -0.61 22.09 -4.45
N THR A 115 0.41 22.85 -3.98
CA THR A 115 1.30 23.63 -4.83
C THR A 115 2.75 23.45 -4.37
N PRO A 116 3.72 23.27 -5.27
CA PRO A 116 5.12 23.06 -4.90
C PRO A 116 5.78 24.28 -4.24
N ALA A 117 5.14 25.46 -4.33
CA ALA A 117 5.64 26.70 -3.70
C ALA A 117 5.38 26.74 -2.18
N ARG A 118 4.51 25.90 -1.64
CA ARG A 118 4.20 25.82 -0.21
C ARG A 118 4.98 24.66 0.45
N ARG A 119 5.19 24.76 1.75
CA ARG A 119 5.74 23.69 2.57
C ARG A 119 4.64 23.04 3.40
N TYR A 120 4.59 21.72 3.39
CA TYR A 120 3.57 20.91 4.02
C TYR A 120 4.13 20.08 5.16
N PRO A 121 3.37 19.84 6.23
CA PRO A 121 3.71 18.80 7.18
C PRO A 121 3.65 17.43 6.49
N LEU A 122 4.51 16.51 6.93
CA LEU A 122 4.58 15.13 6.42
C LEU A 122 4.04 14.17 7.46
N VAL A 123 3.25 13.19 7.02
CA VAL A 123 2.93 11.99 7.79
C VAL A 123 3.56 10.80 7.07
N LEU A 124 4.49 10.10 7.70
CA LEU A 124 4.90 8.76 7.30
C LEU A 124 3.93 7.77 7.90
N ASN A 125 3.17 7.06 7.06
CA ASN A 125 2.31 5.97 7.51
C ASN A 125 2.97 4.63 7.16
N ILE A 126 3.06 3.73 8.16
CA ILE A 126 3.73 2.44 8.07
C ILE A 126 2.67 1.34 8.15
N HIS A 127 2.60 0.47 7.13
CA HIS A 127 1.65 -0.63 7.15
C HIS A 127 1.99 -1.68 8.22
N GLY A 128 0.96 -2.39 8.67
CA GLY A 128 1.11 -3.55 9.53
C GLY A 128 1.65 -4.78 8.78
N GLY A 129 1.68 -5.89 9.44
CA GLY A 129 2.26 -7.12 8.96
C GLY A 129 3.42 -7.53 9.86
N PRO A 130 4.61 -7.81 9.32
CA PRO A 130 5.30 -7.21 8.17
C PRO A 130 4.86 -7.66 6.77
N HIS A 131 4.31 -8.86 6.64
CA HIS A 131 3.88 -9.43 5.36
C HIS A 131 2.53 -8.86 4.91
N ALA A 132 2.51 -7.57 4.60
CA ALA A 132 1.43 -6.83 3.97
C ALA A 132 2.00 -5.90 2.90
N ALA A 133 1.17 -5.11 2.25
CA ALA A 133 1.61 -4.08 1.31
C ALA A 133 0.57 -2.97 1.19
N PHE A 134 1.04 -1.74 1.04
CA PHE A 134 0.26 -0.67 0.45
C PHE A 134 0.21 -0.80 -1.07
N GLY A 135 -0.72 -0.11 -1.69
CA GLY A 135 -0.84 -0.14 -3.14
C GLY A 135 -1.82 0.86 -3.70
N ALA A 136 -2.38 0.51 -4.85
CA ALA A 136 -3.35 1.32 -5.59
C ALA A 136 -4.78 1.26 -4.99
N ALA A 137 -4.90 1.12 -3.67
CA ALA A 137 -6.15 1.07 -2.94
C ALA A 137 -6.61 2.46 -2.47
N PHE A 138 -7.91 2.63 -2.28
CA PHE A 138 -8.45 3.79 -1.60
C PHE A 138 -8.18 3.69 -0.09
N MET A 139 -7.46 4.65 0.45
CA MET A 139 -7.16 4.75 1.87
C MET A 139 -7.88 5.97 2.45
N HIS A 140 -9.00 5.74 3.13
CA HIS A 140 -9.82 6.81 3.72
C HIS A 140 -9.02 7.70 4.67
N GLU A 141 -8.23 7.10 5.56
CA GLU A 141 -7.36 7.82 6.50
C GLU A 141 -6.40 8.77 5.77
N PHE A 142 -5.79 8.31 4.67
CA PHE A 142 -4.84 9.14 3.92
C PHE A 142 -5.55 10.30 3.21
N GLN A 143 -6.77 10.07 2.71
CA GLN A 143 -7.58 11.14 2.13
C GLN A 143 -7.99 12.18 3.19
N VAL A 144 -8.32 11.76 4.42
CA VAL A 144 -8.60 12.68 5.54
C VAL A 144 -7.36 13.50 5.89
N LEU A 145 -6.19 12.87 6.01
CA LEU A 145 -4.94 13.57 6.29
C LEU A 145 -4.56 14.54 5.16
N ALA A 146 -4.69 14.12 3.90
CA ALA A 146 -4.44 14.99 2.74
C ALA A 146 -5.43 16.17 2.72
N GLY A 147 -6.71 15.93 2.99
CA GLY A 147 -7.74 16.98 3.12
C GLY A 147 -7.45 17.98 4.25
N ALA A 148 -6.77 17.52 5.31
CA ALA A 148 -6.30 18.37 6.41
C ALA A 148 -4.98 19.12 6.10
N GLY A 149 -4.43 18.97 4.89
CA GLY A 149 -3.25 19.69 4.42
C GLY A 149 -1.92 18.98 4.69
N TYR A 150 -1.91 17.70 5.00
CA TYR A 150 -0.70 16.90 5.14
C TYR A 150 -0.30 16.27 3.80
N VAL A 151 1.00 16.15 3.57
CA VAL A 151 1.57 15.20 2.61
C VAL A 151 1.68 13.87 3.33
N VAL A 152 1.10 12.81 2.75
CA VAL A 152 1.17 11.46 3.32
C VAL A 152 2.11 10.60 2.50
N LEU A 153 3.16 10.11 3.14
CA LEU A 153 4.11 9.15 2.58
C LEU A 153 3.78 7.77 3.10
N TYR A 154 3.67 6.80 2.20
CA TYR A 154 3.53 5.39 2.53
C TYR A 154 4.34 4.55 1.56
N THR A 155 5.04 3.53 2.07
CA THR A 155 6.01 2.76 1.30
C THR A 155 5.90 1.28 1.63
N ASN A 156 6.44 0.44 0.76
CA ASN A 156 6.57 -1.00 0.99
C ASN A 156 8.04 -1.34 1.24
N PRO A 157 8.49 -1.28 2.50
CA PRO A 157 9.86 -1.67 2.86
C PRO A 157 10.08 -3.16 2.62
N ARG A 158 11.34 -3.62 2.70
CA ARG A 158 11.67 -5.07 2.70
C ARG A 158 10.81 -5.80 3.71
N GLY A 159 10.38 -7.02 3.39
CA GLY A 159 9.40 -7.77 4.17
C GLY A 159 7.97 -7.64 3.64
N SER A 160 7.66 -6.60 2.85
CA SER A 160 6.33 -6.44 2.25
C SER A 160 6.02 -7.55 1.25
N THR A 161 4.73 -7.88 1.12
CA THR A 161 4.22 -8.80 0.10
C THR A 161 4.17 -8.14 -1.28
N THR A 162 3.81 -8.88 -2.31
CA THR A 162 3.65 -8.45 -3.71
C THR A 162 4.95 -8.25 -4.52
N TYR A 163 6.13 -8.46 -3.91
CA TYR A 163 7.44 -8.34 -4.55
C TYR A 163 8.18 -9.67 -4.69
N GLY A 164 7.50 -10.77 -4.43
CA GLY A 164 8.05 -12.13 -4.44
C GLY A 164 8.54 -12.59 -3.07
N GLN A 165 8.73 -13.90 -2.97
CA GLN A 165 9.06 -14.57 -1.70
C GLN A 165 10.41 -14.08 -1.12
N GLU A 166 11.41 -13.88 -1.96
CA GLU A 166 12.73 -13.41 -1.52
C GLU A 166 12.63 -12.07 -0.81
N PHE A 167 11.90 -11.10 -1.38
CA PHE A 167 11.71 -9.79 -0.78
C PHE A 167 10.97 -9.86 0.56
N GLY A 168 9.93 -10.71 0.64
CA GLY A 168 9.19 -10.94 1.88
C GLY A 168 10.08 -11.56 2.98
N ASN A 169 10.93 -12.53 2.62
CA ASN A 169 11.72 -13.28 3.59
C ASN A 169 12.97 -12.54 4.10
N ILE A 170 13.34 -11.38 3.53
CA ILE A 170 14.56 -10.64 3.95
C ILE A 170 14.56 -10.33 5.45
N ILE A 171 13.39 -10.06 6.03
CA ILE A 171 13.24 -9.66 7.43
C ILE A 171 13.18 -10.83 8.40
N GLN A 172 13.16 -12.08 7.93
CA GLN A 172 13.08 -13.25 8.80
C GLN A 172 14.21 -13.23 9.84
N TYR A 173 13.85 -13.31 11.11
CA TYR A 173 14.74 -13.18 12.28
C TYR A 173 15.48 -11.82 12.40
N ARG A 174 15.02 -10.78 11.68
CA ARG A 174 15.62 -9.44 11.63
C ARG A 174 14.57 -8.33 11.61
N TYR A 175 13.48 -8.52 12.31
CA TYR A 175 12.36 -7.57 12.37
C TYR A 175 12.15 -7.11 13.82
N PRO A 176 12.15 -5.78 14.11
CA PRO A 176 12.50 -4.67 13.19
C PRO A 176 14.01 -4.61 12.90
N GLY A 177 14.39 -3.98 11.78
CA GLY A 177 15.78 -3.90 11.37
C GLY A 177 16.01 -2.98 10.17
N ASP A 178 16.51 -3.53 9.07
CA ASP A 178 16.80 -2.78 7.84
C ASP A 178 15.56 -2.23 7.11
N ASP A 179 14.37 -2.72 7.41
CA ASP A 179 13.08 -2.16 7.00
C ASP A 179 12.90 -0.71 7.49
N TYR A 180 13.35 -0.40 8.71
CA TYR A 180 13.44 0.98 9.19
C TYR A 180 14.30 1.87 8.28
N ARG A 181 15.44 1.35 7.79
CA ARG A 181 16.33 2.10 6.90
C ARG A 181 15.68 2.37 5.54
N ASP A 182 14.86 1.44 5.05
CA ASP A 182 14.04 1.65 3.84
C ASP A 182 13.05 2.80 4.04
N LEU A 183 12.38 2.84 5.19
CA LEU A 183 11.45 3.92 5.54
C LEU A 183 12.15 5.29 5.58
N MET A 184 13.31 5.36 6.25
CA MET A 184 14.08 6.61 6.36
C MET A 184 14.60 7.09 5.01
N ALA A 185 15.03 6.19 4.12
CA ALA A 185 15.40 6.53 2.75
C ALA A 185 14.23 7.13 1.96
N GLY A 186 13.01 6.61 2.16
CA GLY A 186 11.79 7.18 1.59
C GLY A 186 11.48 8.57 2.10
N VAL A 187 11.63 8.81 3.39
CA VAL A 187 11.48 10.15 3.99
C VAL A 187 12.49 11.12 3.40
N ASP A 188 13.78 10.70 3.28
CA ASP A 188 14.83 11.52 2.69
C ASP A 188 14.51 11.91 1.26
N GLU A 189 14.01 10.96 0.46
CA GLU A 189 13.65 11.21 -0.93
C GLU A 189 12.52 12.25 -1.06
N VAL A 190 11.52 12.18 -0.18
CA VAL A 190 10.39 13.12 -0.21
C VAL A 190 10.80 14.51 0.31
N VAL A 191 11.65 14.57 1.33
CA VAL A 191 12.19 15.85 1.85
C VAL A 191 13.04 16.56 0.80
N LYS A 192 13.85 15.85 0.01
CA LYS A 192 14.63 16.39 -1.11
C LYS A 192 13.79 17.10 -2.17
N ARG A 193 12.50 16.74 -2.31
CA ARG A 193 11.59 17.39 -3.27
C ARG A 193 11.24 18.84 -2.91
N GLY A 194 11.59 19.30 -1.72
CA GLY A 194 11.57 20.71 -1.32
C GLY A 194 10.23 21.26 -0.85
N TYR A 195 9.15 20.52 -0.91
CA TYR A 195 7.82 20.95 -0.44
C TYR A 195 7.44 20.40 0.93
N VAL A 196 8.29 19.61 1.59
CA VAL A 196 8.07 19.13 2.96
C VAL A 196 8.73 20.07 3.96
N ASP A 197 8.02 20.37 5.05
CA ASP A 197 8.59 21.03 6.22
C ASP A 197 9.20 19.97 7.15
N ALA A 198 10.52 19.84 7.12
CA ALA A 198 11.25 18.84 7.90
C ALA A 198 11.10 19.01 9.45
N LYS A 199 10.60 20.17 9.91
CA LYS A 199 10.31 20.39 11.34
C LYS A 199 8.89 19.94 11.74
N ARG A 200 8.04 19.60 10.77
CA ARG A 200 6.67 19.18 10.98
C ARG A 200 6.42 17.83 10.35
N MET A 201 7.27 16.87 10.66
CA MET A 201 7.08 15.47 10.26
C MET A 201 6.50 14.68 11.41
N SER A 202 5.61 13.76 11.11
CA SER A 202 5.06 12.77 12.03
C SER A 202 5.14 11.37 11.44
N VAL A 203 5.11 10.37 12.31
CA VAL A 203 5.12 8.95 11.94
C VAL A 203 3.98 8.24 12.63
N CYS A 204 3.30 7.35 11.92
CA CYS A 204 2.24 6.54 12.49
C CYS A 204 2.18 5.16 11.83
N GLY A 205 1.55 4.23 12.54
CA GLY A 205 1.29 2.90 12.03
C GLY A 205 0.58 2.02 13.03
N GLY A 206 -0.11 1.01 12.51
CA GLY A 206 -0.84 0.03 13.30
C GLY A 206 -0.19 -1.35 13.24
N SER A 207 -0.33 -2.18 14.31
CA SER A 207 0.20 -3.54 14.36
C SER A 207 1.71 -3.57 14.16
N GLY A 208 2.24 -4.28 13.16
CA GLY A 208 3.64 -4.22 12.76
C GLY A 208 4.12 -2.82 12.39
N GLY A 209 3.26 -1.98 11.79
CA GLY A 209 3.55 -0.57 11.56
C GLY A 209 3.67 0.23 12.86
N GLY A 210 2.90 -0.13 13.89
CA GLY A 210 3.04 0.43 15.23
C GLY A 210 4.37 0.03 15.90
N LEU A 211 4.80 -1.21 15.73
CA LEU A 211 6.13 -1.66 16.15
C LEU A 211 7.23 -0.82 15.49
N LEU A 212 7.16 -0.66 14.16
CA LEU A 212 8.12 0.17 13.42
C LEU A 212 8.03 1.66 13.76
N THR A 213 6.86 2.16 14.14
CA THR A 213 6.71 3.52 14.68
C THR A 213 7.47 3.67 16.00
N ASN A 214 7.33 2.73 16.93
CA ASN A 214 8.09 2.72 18.18
C ASN A 214 9.60 2.59 17.93
N TRP A 215 9.98 1.71 17.02
CA TRP A 215 11.39 1.57 16.61
C TRP A 215 11.93 2.88 16.05
N THR A 216 11.17 3.54 15.19
CA THR A 216 11.56 4.80 14.57
C THR A 216 11.84 5.89 15.61
N ILE A 217 10.94 6.12 16.56
CA ILE A 217 11.11 7.20 17.55
C ILE A 217 12.22 6.92 18.58
N THR A 218 12.67 5.69 18.68
CA THR A 218 13.84 5.33 19.52
C THR A 218 15.18 5.45 18.76
N HIS A 219 15.16 5.62 17.43
CA HIS A 219 16.35 5.66 16.58
C HIS A 219 16.57 7.01 15.88
N THR A 220 15.60 7.92 15.95
CA THR A 220 15.72 9.26 15.34
C THR A 220 14.82 10.27 16.05
N ASP A 221 15.24 11.53 16.08
CA ASP A 221 14.50 12.70 16.59
C ASP A 221 13.84 13.53 15.48
N ARG A 222 13.78 13.00 14.25
CA ARG A 222 13.25 13.73 13.07
C ARG A 222 11.75 14.01 13.13
N PHE A 223 11.00 13.24 13.90
CA PHE A 223 9.55 13.32 13.95
C PHE A 223 9.08 14.10 15.18
N ALA A 224 8.29 15.15 14.95
CA ALA A 224 7.72 15.99 16.00
C ALA A 224 6.56 15.31 16.75
N ALA A 225 5.93 14.31 16.15
CA ALA A 225 4.85 13.53 16.73
C ALA A 225 4.86 12.09 16.21
N ALA A 226 4.34 11.17 17.02
CA ALA A 226 4.16 9.76 16.64
C ALA A 226 2.83 9.24 17.15
N VAL A 227 2.19 8.38 16.35
CA VAL A 227 0.97 7.67 16.75
C VAL A 227 1.21 6.17 16.55
N THR A 228 1.26 5.45 17.66
CA THR A 228 1.39 3.99 17.67
C THR A 228 0.04 3.37 17.98
N ASP A 229 -0.50 2.62 17.03
CA ASP A 229 -1.79 1.96 17.18
C ASP A 229 -1.63 0.44 17.25
N ARG A 230 -2.29 -0.21 18.26
CA ARG A 230 -2.34 -1.68 18.45
C ARG A 230 -1.02 -2.41 18.12
N CYS A 231 0.10 -1.88 18.60
CA CYS A 231 1.43 -2.40 18.26
C CYS A 231 1.81 -3.65 19.05
N VAL A 232 2.76 -4.41 18.49
CA VAL A 232 3.52 -5.38 19.26
C VAL A 232 4.62 -4.62 19.99
N SER A 233 4.49 -4.45 21.32
CA SER A 233 5.44 -3.67 22.12
C SER A 233 6.47 -4.54 22.83
N GLU A 234 6.21 -5.85 22.96
CA GLU A 234 7.09 -6.80 23.63
C GLU A 234 6.93 -8.20 23.01
N TRP A 235 8.02 -8.74 22.45
CA TRP A 235 8.00 -9.98 21.68
C TRP A 235 7.73 -11.23 22.50
N ILE A 236 8.18 -11.29 23.76
CA ILE A 236 7.96 -12.47 24.63
C ILE A 236 6.48 -12.60 24.94
N SER A 237 5.83 -11.48 25.36
CA SER A 237 4.39 -11.47 25.60
C SER A 237 3.61 -11.82 24.35
N PHE A 238 4.00 -11.28 23.19
CA PHE A 238 3.36 -11.59 21.93
C PHE A 238 3.47 -13.09 21.61
N TYR A 239 4.65 -13.68 21.73
CA TYR A 239 4.88 -15.09 21.43
C TYR A 239 3.99 -16.03 22.26
N TYR A 240 3.81 -15.73 23.55
CA TYR A 240 3.00 -16.58 24.45
C TYR A 240 1.50 -16.26 24.45
N SER A 241 1.07 -15.16 23.83
CA SER A 241 -0.35 -14.74 23.78
C SER A 241 -0.97 -14.73 22.39
N THR A 242 -0.18 -14.97 21.35
CA THR A 242 -0.65 -15.01 19.97
C THR A 242 -1.07 -16.40 19.53
N ASP A 243 -1.93 -16.45 18.49
CA ASP A 243 -2.29 -17.67 17.78
C ASP A 243 -1.34 -18.01 16.62
N PHE A 244 -0.33 -17.16 16.34
CA PHE A 244 0.73 -17.44 15.36
C PHE A 244 2.11 -16.98 15.86
N THR A 245 3.09 -17.88 15.78
CA THR A 245 4.45 -17.72 16.34
C THR A 245 5.52 -17.78 15.24
N LEU A 246 5.21 -17.29 14.03
CA LEU A 246 6.00 -17.55 12.83
C LEU A 246 7.05 -16.47 12.50
N PHE A 247 7.34 -15.53 13.40
CA PHE A 247 8.32 -14.44 13.18
C PHE A 247 9.64 -14.70 13.84
#